data_7e62fec932f2b49c1af76785a98d576a
#
_entry.id   7e62fec932f2b49c1af76785a98d576a
#
_cell.length_a   1.000
_cell.length_b   1.000
_cell.length_c   1.000
_cell.angle_alpha   90.00
_cell.angle_beta   90.00
_cell.angle_gamma   90.00
#
_symmetry.space_group_name_H-M   'P 1'
#
loop_
_entity.id
_entity.type
_entity.pdbx_description
1 polymer ?
#
loop_
_entity_poly.entity_id
_entity_poly.type
_entity_poly.pdbx_seq_one_letter_code
_entity_poly.pdbx_strand_id
1 'polypeptide(L)'
;MMCLLIRIAIFSVCGGGGGGVKIDNCVTISHGVKILTSGLDTSDYPNKCICKNREHIQAPVHIGEGVWLCAGSMVMPGVTIAPKIIVAAGSVVTKNLDREGWLYAGIPAKPIKSFLK
;
A
#
# COMPACT_ATOMS: atom_id res chain seq x y z
N MET A 1 18.78 13.54 -0.49
CA MET A 1 17.77 14.54 -0.08
C MET A 1 16.39 13.89 -0.11
N MET A 2 15.69 13.96 0.98
CA MET A 2 14.34 13.43 1.02
C MET A 2 13.38 14.35 0.29
N CYS A 3 12.60 13.84 -0.63
CA CYS A 3 11.66 14.59 -1.43
C CYS A 3 10.29 13.90 -1.36
N LEU A 4 9.60 14.11 -0.25
CA LEU A 4 8.25 13.61 -0.07
C LEU A 4 7.28 14.71 -0.47
N LEU A 5 6.53 14.50 -1.54
CA LEU A 5 5.57 15.47 -2.02
C LEU A 5 4.15 14.97 -1.74
N ILE A 6 3.52 15.60 -0.75
CA ILE A 6 2.14 15.33 -0.40
C ILE A 6 1.33 16.56 -0.75
N ARG A 7 0.44 16.45 -1.73
CA ARG A 7 -0.45 17.55 -2.13
C ARG A 7 -1.88 17.21 -1.80
N ILE A 8 -2.49 18.05 -0.95
CA ILE A 8 -3.89 17.89 -0.56
C ILE A 8 -4.15 16.43 -0.18
N ALA A 9 -3.18 15.86 0.53
CA ALA A 9 -3.24 14.46 0.87
C ALA A 9 -3.86 14.32 2.25
N ILE A 10 -4.98 13.64 2.30
CA ILE A 10 -5.48 13.06 3.54
C ILE A 10 -5.29 11.58 3.37
N PHE A 11 -4.25 11.01 3.97
CA PHE A 11 -4.07 9.58 3.94
C PHE A 11 -4.10 9.03 5.36
N SER A 12 -4.57 7.81 5.48
CA SER A 12 -4.64 7.11 6.75
C SER A 12 -3.65 5.97 6.77
N VAL A 13 -2.91 5.88 7.86
CA VAL A 13 -2.11 4.71 8.16
C VAL A 13 -2.79 4.03 9.34
N CYS A 14 -3.24 2.82 9.12
CA CYS A 14 -3.93 2.05 10.15
C CYS A 14 -3.02 0.94 10.64
N GLY A 15 -2.91 0.84 11.95
CA GLY A 15 -2.10 -0.16 12.62
C GLY A 15 -1.20 0.49 13.65
N GLY A 16 -0.90 -0.24 14.69
CA GLY A 16 -0.02 0.23 15.74
C GLY A 16 0.94 -0.88 16.14
N GLY A 17 2.05 -0.52 16.70
CA GLY A 17 3.05 -1.49 17.17
C GLY A 17 3.83 -2.12 16.01
N GLY A 18 4.53 -3.08 16.17
CA GLY A 18 5.39 -3.99 15.40
C GLY A 18 5.62 -3.83 13.90
N GLY A 19 5.03 -2.87 13.28
CA GLY A 19 5.25 -2.61 11.87
C GLY A 19 5.04 -1.15 11.61
N GLY A 20 5.33 -0.69 10.46
CA GLY A 20 5.14 0.70 10.14
C GLY A 20 5.12 0.87 8.65
N VAL A 21 5.15 2.11 8.24
CA VAL A 21 5.25 2.44 6.84
C VAL A 21 6.62 3.05 6.61
N LYS A 22 7.39 2.44 5.73
CA LYS A 22 8.63 3.02 5.25
C LYS A 22 8.38 3.64 3.89
N ILE A 23 8.60 4.93 3.78
CA ILE A 23 8.40 5.67 2.55
C ILE A 23 9.75 6.23 2.13
N ASP A 24 10.21 5.83 0.95
CA ASP A 24 11.49 6.29 0.42
C ASP A 24 11.36 7.70 -0.17
N ASN A 25 12.44 8.18 -0.79
CA ASN A 25 12.48 9.55 -1.30
C ASN A 25 11.55 9.75 -2.49
N CYS A 26 11.10 10.98 -2.67
CA CYS A 26 10.36 11.41 -3.87
C CYS A 26 9.04 10.66 -4.10
N VAL A 27 8.42 10.17 -3.03
CA VAL A 27 7.10 9.54 -3.11
C VAL A 27 6.02 10.61 -3.13
N THR A 28 5.05 10.45 -4.02
CA THR A 28 3.88 11.33 -4.08
C THR A 28 2.66 10.56 -3.59
N ILE A 29 1.99 11.09 -2.59
CA ILE A 29 0.78 10.51 -2.03
C ILE A 29 -0.36 11.48 -2.26
N SER A 30 -1.36 11.04 -2.99
CA SER A 30 -2.49 11.88 -3.37
C SER A 30 -3.62 11.79 -2.34
N HIS A 31 -4.67 12.56 -2.57
CA HIS A 31 -5.79 12.66 -1.64
C HIS A 31 -6.48 11.31 -1.43
N GLY A 32 -6.82 11.01 -0.18
CA GLY A 32 -7.62 9.83 0.16
C GLY A 32 -6.89 8.50 0.07
N VAL A 33 -5.58 8.51 -0.09
CA VAL A 33 -4.78 7.27 -0.08
C VAL A 33 -4.83 6.65 1.32
N LYS A 34 -4.99 5.33 1.38
CA LYS A 34 -4.97 4.58 2.63
C LYS A 34 -3.85 3.55 2.59
N ILE A 35 -3.05 3.54 3.64
CA ILE A 35 -1.97 2.58 3.82
C ILE A 35 -2.26 1.82 5.11
N LEU A 36 -2.48 0.52 4.99
CA LEU A 36 -2.87 -0.31 6.11
C LEU A 36 -1.71 -1.22 6.50
N THR A 37 -1.42 -1.28 7.80
CA THR A 37 -0.35 -2.11 8.33
C THR A 37 -0.87 -3.22 9.25
N SER A 38 -2.17 -3.31 9.45
CA SER A 38 -2.75 -4.37 10.26
C SER A 38 -4.04 -4.91 9.64
N GLY A 39 -4.36 -6.15 9.98
CA GLY A 39 -5.59 -6.81 9.57
C GLY A 39 -5.89 -7.96 10.52
N LEU A 40 -6.95 -8.68 10.26
CA LEU A 40 -7.28 -9.87 11.03
C LEU A 40 -6.56 -11.09 10.47
N ASP A 41 -6.16 -11.98 11.39
CA ASP A 41 -5.65 -13.28 11.00
C ASP A 41 -6.79 -14.11 10.42
N THR A 42 -6.66 -14.53 9.16
CA THR A 42 -7.67 -15.32 8.48
C THR A 42 -7.30 -16.80 8.34
N SER A 43 -6.20 -17.23 8.94
CA SER A 43 -5.70 -18.61 8.79
C SER A 43 -6.72 -19.67 9.23
N ASP A 44 -7.59 -19.34 10.18
CA ASP A 44 -8.66 -20.23 10.63
C ASP A 44 -9.96 -19.44 10.72
N TYR A 45 -10.27 -18.70 9.67
CA TYR A 45 -11.28 -17.68 9.77
C TYR A 45 -12.69 -18.19 10.03
N PRO A 46 -13.19 -19.26 9.39
CA PRO A 46 -14.55 -19.67 9.70
C PRO A 46 -14.78 -19.95 11.19
N ASN A 47 -13.78 -20.50 11.88
CA ASN A 47 -13.87 -20.75 13.31
C ASN A 47 -13.60 -19.51 14.13
N LYS A 48 -12.58 -18.74 13.77
CA LYS A 48 -12.19 -17.56 14.53
C LYS A 48 -13.17 -16.39 14.40
N CYS A 49 -13.97 -16.36 13.36
CA CYS A 49 -14.90 -15.25 13.17
C CYS A 49 -15.98 -15.18 14.25
N ILE A 50 -16.25 -16.28 14.93
CA ILE A 50 -17.23 -16.33 16.02
C ILE A 50 -16.59 -16.21 17.40
N CYS A 51 -15.26 -16.15 17.47
CA CYS A 51 -14.53 -16.01 18.74
C CYS A 51 -14.46 -14.56 19.19
N LYS A 52 -14.50 -14.36 20.50
CA LYS A 52 -14.34 -13.02 21.07
C LYS A 52 -12.92 -12.48 20.89
N ASN A 53 -11.93 -13.35 20.87
CA ASN A 53 -10.52 -13.00 20.76
C ASN A 53 -10.04 -13.19 19.32
N ARG A 54 -10.19 -12.16 18.50
CA ARG A 54 -9.68 -12.17 17.14
C ARG A 54 -8.24 -11.68 17.16
N GLU A 55 -7.38 -12.43 16.49
CA GLU A 55 -5.99 -12.06 16.37
C GLU A 55 -5.79 -11.10 15.21
N HIS A 56 -4.96 -10.09 15.45
CA HIS A 56 -4.57 -9.13 14.44
C HIS A 56 -3.18 -9.47 13.93
N ILE A 57 -2.99 -9.36 12.62
CA ILE A 57 -1.68 -9.45 12.00
C ILE A 57 -1.21 -8.05 11.72
N GLN A 58 0.04 -7.77 12.06
CA GLN A 58 0.70 -6.53 11.69
C GLN A 58 1.80 -6.83 10.70
N ALA A 59 1.81 -6.12 9.59
CA ALA A 59 2.81 -6.30 8.57
C ALA A 59 3.20 -4.95 7.98
N PRO A 60 4.50 -4.61 7.99
CA PRO A 60 4.95 -3.30 7.54
C PRO A 60 4.77 -3.16 6.03
N VAL A 61 4.57 -1.93 5.61
CA VAL A 61 4.47 -1.55 4.20
C VAL A 61 5.72 -0.76 3.83
N HIS A 62 6.30 -1.06 2.68
CA HIS A 62 7.44 -0.33 2.16
C HIS A 62 7.09 0.24 0.78
N ILE A 63 7.22 1.54 0.64
CA ILE A 63 6.93 2.25 -0.60
C ILE A 63 8.25 2.78 -1.15
N GLY A 64 8.62 2.31 -2.33
CA GLY A 64 9.90 2.60 -2.97
C GLY A 64 10.01 4.01 -3.49
N GLU A 65 11.23 4.39 -3.83
CA GLU A 65 11.55 5.74 -4.31
C GLU A 65 10.75 6.09 -5.56
N GLY A 66 10.24 7.31 -5.60
CA GLY A 66 9.57 7.84 -6.79
C GLY A 66 8.19 7.25 -7.06
N VAL A 67 7.63 6.49 -6.14
CA VAL A 67 6.28 5.93 -6.29
C VAL A 67 5.24 7.03 -6.22
N TRP A 68 4.23 6.92 -7.05
CA TRP A 68 3.07 7.81 -7.01
C TRP A 68 1.82 7.00 -6.70
N LEU A 69 1.23 7.25 -5.55
CA LEU A 69 -0.05 6.66 -5.16
C LEU A 69 -1.15 7.67 -5.50
N CYS A 70 -1.94 7.37 -6.52
CA CYS A 70 -2.99 8.26 -6.98
C CYS A 70 -4.18 8.28 -6.01
N ALA A 71 -5.06 9.24 -6.18
CA ALA A 71 -6.15 9.50 -5.23
C ALA A 71 -6.99 8.25 -4.96
N GLY A 72 -7.28 8.02 -3.70
CA GLY A 72 -8.16 6.92 -3.28
C GLY A 72 -7.57 5.53 -3.40
N SER A 73 -6.30 5.40 -3.78
CA SER A 73 -5.67 4.08 -3.79
C SER A 73 -5.49 3.54 -2.37
N MET A 74 -5.43 2.22 -2.26
CA MET A 74 -5.29 1.54 -0.97
C MET A 74 -4.16 0.53 -1.04
N VAL A 75 -3.29 0.55 -0.04
CA VAL A 75 -2.19 -0.40 0.08
C VAL A 75 -2.46 -1.30 1.28
N MET A 76 -2.49 -2.60 1.04
CA MET A 76 -2.81 -3.59 2.07
C MET A 76 -1.56 -3.94 2.90
N PRO A 77 -1.76 -4.52 4.11
CA PRO A 77 -0.64 -4.83 5.00
C PRO A 77 0.40 -5.75 4.35
N GLY A 78 1.66 -5.50 4.64
CA GLY A 78 2.77 -6.34 4.19
C GLY A 78 3.23 -6.11 2.76
N VAL A 79 2.65 -5.15 2.05
CA VAL A 79 2.99 -4.89 0.66
C VAL A 79 4.29 -4.10 0.54
N THR A 80 5.13 -4.51 -0.40
CA THR A 80 6.30 -3.76 -0.83
C THR A 80 6.09 -3.29 -2.27
N ILE A 81 6.27 -2.00 -2.49
CA ILE A 81 6.13 -1.40 -3.82
C ILE A 81 7.52 -1.00 -4.32
N ALA A 82 7.93 -1.55 -5.46
CA ALA A 82 9.20 -1.25 -6.09
C ALA A 82 9.28 0.23 -6.52
N PRO A 83 10.48 0.76 -6.75
CA PRO A 83 10.63 2.17 -7.14
C PRO A 83 9.92 2.52 -8.45
N LYS A 84 9.56 3.78 -8.59
CA LYS A 84 9.06 4.38 -9.84
C LYS A 84 7.77 3.71 -10.35
N ILE A 85 6.95 3.25 -9.44
CA ILE A 85 5.64 2.67 -9.78
C ILE A 85 4.56 3.74 -9.61
N ILE A 86 3.60 3.74 -10.51
CA ILE A 86 2.39 4.55 -10.39
C ILE A 86 1.23 3.61 -10.10
N VAL A 87 0.52 3.86 -9.02
CA VAL A 87 -0.71 3.14 -8.67
C VAL A 87 -1.89 4.05 -9.03
N ALA A 88 -2.73 3.60 -9.94
CA ALA A 88 -3.84 4.41 -10.44
C ALA A 88 -4.88 4.70 -9.36
N ALA A 89 -5.66 5.75 -9.57
CA ALA A 89 -6.69 6.16 -8.62
C ALA A 89 -7.69 5.03 -8.36
N GLY A 90 -8.07 4.87 -7.10
CA GLY A 90 -9.05 3.87 -6.70
C GLY A 90 -8.57 2.42 -6.74
N SER A 91 -7.29 2.18 -6.99
CA SER A 91 -6.75 0.82 -7.04
C SER A 91 -6.49 0.28 -5.64
N VAL A 92 -6.53 -1.05 -5.51
CA VAL A 92 -6.22 -1.73 -4.26
C VAL A 92 -5.01 -2.64 -4.47
N VAL A 93 -3.91 -2.34 -3.78
CA VAL A 93 -2.67 -3.10 -3.88
C VAL A 93 -2.71 -4.21 -2.84
N THR A 94 -2.86 -5.44 -3.29
CA THR A 94 -2.99 -6.62 -2.41
C THR A 94 -1.74 -7.48 -2.37
N LYS A 95 -0.81 -7.28 -3.30
CA LYS A 95 0.44 -8.04 -3.41
C LYS A 95 1.58 -7.09 -3.67
N ASN A 96 2.80 -7.57 -3.47
CA ASN A 96 3.98 -6.78 -3.81
C ASN A 96 3.97 -6.39 -5.28
N LEU A 97 4.29 -5.14 -5.55
CA LEU A 97 4.45 -4.64 -6.90
C LEU A 97 5.94 -4.57 -7.20
N ASP A 98 6.40 -5.46 -8.07
CA ASP A 98 7.84 -5.67 -8.27
C ASP A 98 8.35 -5.21 -9.64
N ARG A 99 7.49 -4.70 -10.50
CA ARG A 99 7.89 -4.20 -11.82
C ARG A 99 8.18 -2.71 -11.77
N GLU A 100 9.43 -2.38 -11.51
CA GLU A 100 9.88 -0.99 -11.46
C GLU A 100 9.51 -0.24 -12.74
N GLY A 101 8.99 0.97 -12.58
CA GLY A 101 8.65 1.83 -13.71
C GLY A 101 7.33 1.49 -14.40
N TRP A 102 6.47 0.70 -13.78
CA TRP A 102 5.20 0.31 -14.36
C TRP A 102 4.02 1.04 -13.74
N LEU A 103 2.94 1.14 -14.50
CA LEU A 103 1.62 1.56 -14.01
C LEU A 103 0.85 0.32 -13.59
N TYR A 104 0.34 0.36 -12.37
CA TYR A 104 -0.56 -0.67 -11.85
C TYR A 104 -1.94 -0.07 -11.64
N ALA A 105 -2.98 -0.83 -11.94
CA ALA A 105 -4.35 -0.36 -11.80
C ALA A 105 -5.31 -1.51 -11.52
N GLY A 106 -6.41 -1.20 -10.88
CA GLY A 106 -7.52 -2.14 -10.65
C GLY A 106 -7.63 -2.64 -9.24
N ILE A 107 -8.61 -3.50 -9.02
CA ILE A 107 -8.89 -4.17 -7.76
C ILE A 107 -8.99 -5.67 -8.04
N PRO A 108 -7.94 -6.45 -7.75
CA PRO A 108 -6.62 -6.06 -7.27
C PRO A 108 -5.79 -5.37 -8.35
N ALA A 109 -4.82 -4.55 -7.91
CA ALA A 109 -3.95 -3.83 -8.83
C ALA A 109 -3.11 -4.80 -9.66
N LYS A 110 -3.09 -4.56 -10.97
CA LYS A 110 -2.35 -5.38 -11.93
C LYS A 110 -1.50 -4.50 -12.81
N PRO A 111 -0.37 -5.03 -13.35
CA PRO A 111 0.47 -4.24 -14.24
C PRO A 111 -0.27 -3.93 -15.55
N ILE A 112 -0.25 -2.67 -15.95
CA ILE A 112 -0.95 -2.18 -17.14
C ILE A 112 0.02 -1.83 -18.24
N LYS A 113 1.00 -0.99 -17.95
CA LYS A 113 2.00 -0.60 -18.94
C LYS A 113 3.29 -0.17 -18.28
N SER A 114 4.36 -0.22 -19.07
CA SER A 114 5.68 0.24 -18.63
C SER A 114 5.92 1.67 -19.07
N PHE A 115 6.53 2.45 -18.19
CA PHE A 115 7.06 3.77 -18.54
C PHE A 115 8.55 3.70 -18.87
N LEU A 116 9.18 2.56 -18.70
CA LEU A 116 10.57 2.37 -19.07
C LEU A 116 10.69 2.29 -20.59
N LYS A 117 11.72 2.94 -21.11
CA LYS A 117 12.01 2.91 -22.55
C LYS A 117 13.09 1.90 -22.86
#